data_dd2e42fecd5047deb1bd1a12a5fad20f
#
_entry.id   dd2e42fecd5047deb1bd1a12a5fad20f
#
_cell.length_a   1.000
_cell.length_b   1.000
_cell.length_c   1.000
_cell.angle_alpha   90.00
_cell.angle_beta   90.00
_cell.angle_gamma   90.00
#
_symmetry.space_group_name_H-M   'P 1'
#
loop_
_entity.id
_entity.type
_entity.pdbx_description
1 polymer ?
#
loop_
_entity_poly.entity_id
_entity_poly.type
_entity_poly.pdbx_seq_one_letter_code
_entity_poly.pdbx_strand_id
1 'polypeptide(L)'
;ATGASAKYLGLPSEQSFMGRGVSGCATCDGFFYRNQDVVVVGGGNTAVEEALYLSNICRKVTLIHRRDKFRAEPILVDKMMAKVENGNMALKTFHTLEEVLGDDSGVTGVRVRHVDTGVTEDMPVTGAFIAIGHQPNTEIFQGQLEMKDGYICLLYTSPSPRD
;
A
#
# COMPACT_ATOMS: atom_id res chain seq x y z
N ALA A 1 -18.58 -15.96 -5.45
CA ALA A 1 -18.97 -14.60 -5.18
C ALA A 1 -17.95 -13.64 -5.69
N THR A 2 -18.43 -12.45 -5.97
CA THR A 2 -17.57 -11.50 -6.57
C THR A 2 -17.01 -10.55 -5.54
N GLY A 3 -16.59 -10.81 -4.48
CA GLY A 3 -16.04 -9.89 -3.51
C GLY A 3 -14.98 -8.96 -4.11
N ALA A 4 -14.09 -8.48 -3.27
CA ALA A 4 -13.02 -7.61 -3.70
C ALA A 4 -11.68 -8.33 -3.52
N SER A 5 -10.74 -8.05 -4.39
CA SER A 5 -9.41 -8.59 -4.31
C SER A 5 -8.43 -7.46 -4.07
N ALA A 6 -7.35 -7.73 -3.37
CA ALA A 6 -6.32 -6.73 -3.16
C ALA A 6 -5.73 -6.33 -4.51
N LYS A 7 -5.50 -5.04 -4.66
CA LYS A 7 -4.94 -4.50 -5.87
C LYS A 7 -3.43 -4.43 -5.72
N TYR A 8 -2.73 -4.81 -6.77
CA TYR A 8 -1.28 -4.82 -6.76
C TYR A 8 -0.74 -3.95 -7.89
N LEU A 9 0.55 -3.69 -7.86
CA LEU A 9 1.17 -2.77 -8.80
C LEU A 9 1.49 -3.42 -10.15
N GLY A 10 1.53 -4.73 -10.19
CA GLY A 10 1.83 -5.43 -11.43
C GLY A 10 3.31 -5.62 -11.72
N LEU A 11 4.16 -5.38 -10.72
CA LEU A 11 5.59 -5.56 -10.91
C LEU A 11 5.95 -7.04 -10.88
N PRO A 12 6.86 -7.50 -11.74
CA PRO A 12 7.30 -8.90 -11.66
C PRO A 12 7.89 -9.26 -10.31
N SER A 13 8.66 -8.33 -9.70
CA SER A 13 9.27 -8.59 -8.40
C SER A 13 8.23 -8.64 -7.29
N GLU A 14 7.13 -7.90 -7.43
CA GLU A 14 6.04 -7.97 -6.48
C GLU A 14 5.48 -9.39 -6.43
N GLN A 15 5.28 -9.99 -7.60
CA GLN A 15 4.80 -11.35 -7.68
C GLN A 15 5.83 -12.35 -7.14
N SER A 16 7.09 -12.12 -7.45
CA SER A 16 8.15 -13.04 -7.04
C SER A 16 8.27 -13.17 -5.53
N PHE A 17 7.98 -12.11 -4.82
CA PHE A 17 8.12 -12.10 -3.37
C PHE A 17 6.78 -12.13 -2.63
N MET A 18 5.71 -12.40 -3.35
CA MET A 18 4.39 -12.50 -2.73
C MET A 18 4.42 -13.64 -1.70
N GLY A 19 4.04 -13.34 -0.47
CA GLY A 19 4.11 -14.31 0.61
C GLY A 19 5.49 -14.44 1.23
N ARG A 20 6.49 -13.76 0.68
CA ARG A 20 7.85 -13.79 1.20
C ARG A 20 8.37 -12.40 1.45
N GLY A 21 7.51 -11.49 1.85
CA GLY A 21 7.84 -10.11 2.15
C GLY A 21 6.87 -9.14 1.51
N VAL A 22 6.18 -9.53 0.44
CA VAL A 22 5.15 -8.70 -0.17
C VAL A 22 3.80 -9.22 0.26
N SER A 23 2.94 -8.31 0.71
CA SER A 23 1.62 -8.67 1.20
C SER A 23 0.62 -7.58 0.86
N GLY A 24 -0.64 -7.95 0.72
CA GLY A 24 -1.72 -6.99 0.55
C GLY A 24 -2.57 -6.86 1.80
N CYS A 25 -2.18 -7.49 2.89
CA CYS A 25 -3.00 -7.50 4.10
C CYS A 25 -2.12 -7.33 5.34
N ALA A 26 -2.10 -6.12 5.89
CA ALA A 26 -1.29 -5.84 7.08
C ALA A 26 -1.80 -6.59 8.31
N THR A 27 -3.12 -6.70 8.45
CA THR A 27 -3.68 -7.39 9.60
C THR A 27 -3.47 -8.89 9.54
N CYS A 28 -3.27 -9.42 8.33
CA CYS A 28 -3.00 -10.85 8.17
C CYS A 28 -1.54 -11.17 8.45
N ASP A 29 -0.64 -10.38 7.88
CA ASP A 29 0.77 -10.73 7.86
C ASP A 29 1.67 -9.82 8.68
N GLY A 30 1.14 -8.71 9.19
CA GLY A 30 1.99 -7.71 9.85
C GLY A 30 2.76 -8.26 11.03
N PHE A 31 2.18 -9.20 11.76
CA PHE A 31 2.81 -9.75 12.95
C PHE A 31 4.13 -10.45 12.63
N PHE A 32 4.28 -10.96 11.41
CA PHE A 32 5.52 -11.61 11.01
C PHE A 32 6.67 -10.62 10.87
N TYR A 33 6.36 -9.32 10.83
CA TYR A 33 7.36 -8.28 10.63
C TYR A 33 7.56 -7.40 11.86
N ARG A 34 7.16 -7.89 13.02
CA ARG A 34 7.32 -7.10 14.25
C ARG A 34 8.79 -6.83 14.48
N ASN A 35 9.08 -5.62 14.93
CA ASN A 35 10.43 -5.14 15.18
C ASN A 35 11.30 -5.08 13.92
N GLN A 36 10.67 -5.04 12.75
CA GLN A 36 11.39 -4.96 11.48
C GLN A 36 10.94 -3.70 10.73
N ASP A 37 11.72 -3.34 9.72
CA ASP A 37 11.40 -2.18 8.89
C ASP A 37 10.56 -2.62 7.71
N VAL A 38 9.47 -1.91 7.46
CA VAL A 38 8.57 -2.23 6.36
C VAL A 38 8.16 -0.95 5.64
N VAL A 39 7.64 -1.11 4.42
CA VAL A 39 7.03 -0.01 3.68
C VAL A 39 5.58 -0.34 3.41
N VAL A 40 4.77 0.71 3.28
CA VAL A 40 3.38 0.59 2.84
C VAL A 40 3.24 1.49 1.63
N VAL A 41 2.64 0.98 0.57
CA VAL A 41 2.48 1.72 -0.68
C VAL A 41 1.02 2.08 -0.85
N GLY A 42 0.72 3.36 -0.92
CA GLY A 42 -0.64 3.83 -1.12
C GLY A 42 -0.89 5.18 -0.45
N GLY A 43 -2.05 5.75 -0.67
CA GLY A 43 -2.37 7.06 -0.12
C GLY A 43 -3.82 7.25 0.30
N GLY A 44 -4.62 6.20 0.28
CA GLY A 44 -6.00 6.27 0.71
C GLY A 44 -6.18 5.79 2.14
N ASN A 45 -7.43 5.61 2.57
CA ASN A 45 -7.71 5.16 3.92
C ASN A 45 -7.02 3.85 4.24
N THR A 46 -7.07 2.89 3.33
CA THR A 46 -6.48 1.58 3.58
C THR A 46 -4.99 1.70 3.88
N ALA A 47 -4.28 2.47 3.07
CA ALA A 47 -2.83 2.61 3.25
C ALA A 47 -2.50 3.26 4.58
N VAL A 48 -3.21 4.32 4.93
CA VAL A 48 -2.94 5.03 6.19
C VAL A 48 -3.31 4.15 7.38
N GLU A 49 -4.44 3.45 7.32
CA GLU A 49 -4.84 2.56 8.40
C GLU A 49 -3.85 1.43 8.59
N GLU A 50 -3.39 0.83 7.48
CA GLU A 50 -2.42 -0.26 7.58
C GLU A 50 -1.09 0.23 8.11
N ALA A 51 -0.67 1.42 7.66
CA ALA A 51 0.58 1.98 8.16
C ALA A 51 0.51 2.27 9.65
N LEU A 52 -0.62 2.79 10.12
CA LEU A 52 -0.82 3.03 11.54
C LEU A 52 -0.80 1.72 12.32
N TYR A 53 -1.49 0.71 11.81
CA TYR A 53 -1.50 -0.60 12.44
C TYR A 53 -0.09 -1.16 12.54
N LEU A 54 0.65 -1.12 11.45
CA LEU A 54 2.01 -1.66 11.43
C LEU A 54 2.95 -0.87 12.31
N SER A 55 2.72 0.42 12.47
CA SER A 55 3.59 1.24 13.31
C SER A 55 3.57 0.80 14.78
N ASN A 56 2.53 0.07 15.18
CA ASN A 56 2.44 -0.43 16.55
C ASN A 56 3.19 -1.73 16.77
N ILE A 57 3.61 -2.39 15.70
CA ILE A 57 4.28 -3.69 15.83
C ILE A 57 5.62 -3.74 15.12
N CYS A 58 5.83 -2.92 14.11
CA CYS A 58 7.09 -2.90 13.38
C CYS A 58 8.05 -1.87 13.96
N ARG A 59 9.32 -2.02 13.66
CA ARG A 59 10.30 -1.06 14.14
C ARG A 59 10.15 0.29 13.45
N LYS A 60 9.94 0.27 12.16
CA LYS A 60 9.74 1.49 11.38
C LYS A 60 8.85 1.21 10.19
N VAL A 61 7.94 2.13 9.90
CA VAL A 61 7.04 2.03 8.76
C VAL A 61 7.21 3.26 7.89
N THR A 62 7.51 3.07 6.62
CA THR A 62 7.60 4.16 5.66
C THR A 62 6.42 4.04 4.70
N LEU A 63 5.64 5.11 4.60
CA LEU A 63 4.51 5.15 3.69
C LEU A 63 4.94 5.82 2.39
N ILE A 64 4.82 5.10 1.29
CA ILE A 64 5.23 5.55 -0.03
C ILE A 64 3.99 5.99 -0.79
N HIS A 65 3.97 7.24 -1.24
CA HIS A 65 2.83 7.78 -1.96
C HIS A 65 3.34 8.63 -3.12
N ARG A 66 2.68 8.51 -4.26
CA ARG A 66 3.14 9.22 -5.46
C ARG A 66 2.76 10.69 -5.49
N ARG A 67 1.93 11.13 -4.55
CA ARG A 67 1.51 12.53 -4.46
C ARG A 67 1.87 13.06 -3.09
N ASP A 68 1.64 14.34 -2.88
CA ASP A 68 1.89 14.96 -1.58
C ASP A 68 0.64 14.99 -0.71
N LYS A 69 -0.52 14.70 -1.28
CA LYS A 69 -1.77 14.73 -0.54
C LYS A 69 -2.35 13.35 -0.43
N PHE A 70 -2.81 13.01 0.74
CA PHE A 70 -3.40 11.71 0.99
C PHE A 70 -4.91 11.79 0.83
N ARG A 71 -5.50 10.74 0.27
CA ARG A 71 -6.94 10.67 0.09
C ARG A 71 -7.63 10.08 1.31
N ALA A 72 -6.90 9.85 2.37
CA ALA A 72 -7.45 9.33 3.59
C ALA A 72 -8.24 10.40 4.33
N GLU A 73 -9.07 9.96 5.26
CA GLU A 73 -9.84 10.87 6.08
C GLU A 73 -8.93 11.74 6.92
N PRO A 74 -9.31 12.99 7.17
CA PRO A 74 -8.43 13.91 7.90
C PRO A 74 -7.98 13.39 9.25
N ILE A 75 -8.85 12.69 9.98
CA ILE A 75 -8.47 12.18 11.29
C ILE A 75 -7.39 11.12 11.18
N LEU A 76 -7.41 10.33 10.12
CA LEU A 76 -6.37 9.32 9.88
C LEU A 76 -5.06 9.98 9.50
N VAL A 77 -5.13 11.01 8.67
CA VAL A 77 -3.93 11.75 8.29
C VAL A 77 -3.31 12.41 9.51
N ASP A 78 -4.14 12.97 10.39
CA ASP A 78 -3.64 13.60 11.61
C ASP A 78 -2.93 12.59 12.49
N LYS A 79 -3.49 11.42 12.67
CA LYS A 79 -2.86 10.37 13.46
C LYS A 79 -1.53 9.94 12.83
N MET A 80 -1.50 9.82 11.50
CA MET A 80 -0.29 9.46 10.80
C MET A 80 0.79 10.51 11.00
N MET A 81 0.44 11.79 10.87
CA MET A 81 1.42 12.86 11.01
C MET A 81 1.98 12.92 12.41
N ALA A 82 1.16 12.62 13.42
CA ALA A 82 1.66 12.55 14.78
C ALA A 82 2.71 11.45 14.93
N LYS A 83 2.49 10.31 14.28
CA LYS A 83 3.47 9.23 14.30
C LYS A 83 4.73 9.58 13.51
N VAL A 84 4.60 10.38 12.46
CA VAL A 84 5.76 10.83 11.70
C VAL A 84 6.63 11.76 12.55
N GLU A 85 5.99 12.64 13.32
CA GLU A 85 6.73 13.59 14.13
C GLU A 85 7.35 12.96 15.38
N ASN A 86 6.61 12.09 16.03
CA ASN A 86 7.00 11.61 17.34
C ASN A 86 7.15 10.10 17.45
N GLY A 87 6.88 9.39 16.40
CA GLY A 87 6.89 7.93 16.44
C GLY A 87 7.84 7.34 15.43
N ASN A 88 7.44 6.20 14.88
CA ASN A 88 8.30 5.39 14.02
C ASN A 88 7.82 5.35 12.58
N MET A 89 7.09 6.36 12.14
CA MET A 89 6.63 6.42 10.75
C MET A 89 7.42 7.47 9.98
N ALA A 90 7.55 7.24 8.68
CA ALA A 90 8.17 8.18 7.77
C ALA A 90 7.34 8.24 6.50
N LEU A 91 7.41 9.35 5.78
CA LEU A 91 6.69 9.53 4.54
C LEU A 91 7.68 9.64 3.39
N LYS A 92 7.32 9.00 2.27
CA LYS A 92 8.08 9.11 1.04
C LYS A 92 7.11 9.55 -0.04
N THR A 93 6.81 10.85 -0.06
CA THR A 93 5.88 11.40 -1.04
C THR A 93 6.57 11.63 -2.37
N PHE A 94 5.78 11.71 -3.43
CA PHE A 94 6.28 11.86 -4.80
C PHE A 94 7.16 10.68 -5.22
N HIS A 95 6.89 9.51 -4.68
CA HIS A 95 7.64 8.30 -5.03
C HIS A 95 6.68 7.16 -5.36
N THR A 96 7.15 6.29 -6.24
CA THR A 96 6.46 5.04 -6.55
C THR A 96 7.40 3.90 -6.25
N LEU A 97 6.84 2.74 -6.04
CA LEU A 97 7.63 1.53 -5.86
C LEU A 97 8.05 1.04 -7.25
N GLU A 98 9.35 1.01 -7.49
CA GLU A 98 9.86 0.60 -8.78
C GLU A 98 10.11 -0.90 -8.83
N GLU A 99 10.66 -1.46 -7.76
CA GLU A 99 11.02 -2.86 -7.73
C GLU A 99 11.13 -3.33 -6.31
N VAL A 100 10.81 -4.60 -6.07
CA VAL A 100 11.04 -5.25 -4.79
C VAL A 100 12.34 -6.03 -4.91
N LEU A 101 13.23 -5.85 -3.94
CA LEU A 101 14.54 -6.47 -3.95
C LEU A 101 14.60 -7.57 -2.90
N GLY A 102 15.30 -8.63 -3.19
CA GLY A 102 15.40 -9.69 -2.21
C GLY A 102 16.23 -10.86 -2.72
N ASP A 103 16.23 -11.90 -1.91
CA ASP A 103 16.96 -13.12 -2.23
C ASP A 103 16.08 -14.33 -1.90
N ASP A 104 16.69 -15.49 -1.77
CA ASP A 104 15.93 -16.71 -1.52
C ASP A 104 15.17 -16.68 -0.20
N SER A 105 15.60 -15.89 0.75
CA SER A 105 14.91 -15.81 2.04
C SER A 105 13.78 -14.80 2.05
N GLY A 106 13.63 -13.98 1.01
CA GLY A 106 12.54 -13.04 0.90
C GLY A 106 13.02 -11.63 0.63
N VAL A 107 12.18 -10.66 0.95
CA VAL A 107 12.47 -9.26 0.67
C VAL A 107 13.60 -8.75 1.55
N THR A 108 14.57 -8.08 0.94
CA THR A 108 15.65 -7.43 1.67
C THR A 108 15.61 -5.91 1.47
N GLY A 109 14.83 -5.43 0.52
CA GLY A 109 14.68 -4.00 0.29
C GLY A 109 13.72 -3.72 -0.81
N VAL A 110 13.54 -2.44 -1.10
CA VAL A 110 12.72 -1.99 -2.22
C VAL A 110 13.45 -0.87 -2.93
N ARG A 111 13.16 -0.71 -4.21
CA ARG A 111 13.64 0.43 -4.98
C ARG A 111 12.48 1.34 -5.24
N VAL A 112 12.62 2.60 -4.86
CA VAL A 112 11.59 3.61 -5.07
C VAL A 112 12.10 4.61 -6.10
N ARG A 113 11.17 5.26 -6.78
CA ARG A 113 11.50 6.21 -7.83
C ARG A 113 10.73 7.49 -7.60
N HIS A 114 11.42 8.62 -7.68
CA HIS A 114 10.78 9.92 -7.58
C HIS A 114 9.99 10.19 -8.88
N VAL A 115 8.73 10.58 -8.75
CA VAL A 115 7.85 10.69 -9.92
C VAL A 115 8.26 11.82 -10.86
N ASP A 116 8.87 12.89 -10.35
CA ASP A 116 9.23 14.03 -11.17
C ASP A 116 10.65 13.93 -11.73
N THR A 117 11.59 13.52 -10.92
CA THR A 117 12.99 13.51 -11.33
C THR A 117 13.44 12.18 -11.90
N GLY A 118 12.72 11.11 -11.60
CA GLY A 118 13.11 9.79 -12.05
C GLY A 118 14.25 9.17 -11.25
N VAL A 119 14.72 9.85 -10.22
CA VAL A 119 15.81 9.34 -9.40
C VAL A 119 15.32 8.15 -8.58
N THR A 120 16.10 7.08 -8.55
CA THR A 120 15.75 5.88 -7.79
C THR A 120 16.59 5.81 -6.53
N GLU A 121 16.04 5.14 -5.55
CA GLU A 121 16.72 4.95 -4.28
C GLU A 121 16.35 3.58 -3.74
N ASP A 122 17.34 2.85 -3.22
CA ASP A 122 17.09 1.56 -2.61
C ASP A 122 16.95 1.74 -1.11
N MET A 123 15.92 1.13 -0.54
CA MET A 123 15.64 1.21 0.89
C MET A 123 15.67 -0.19 1.48
N PRO A 124 16.41 -0.40 2.56
CA PRO A 124 16.45 -1.72 3.20
C PRO A 124 15.19 -1.94 4.03
N VAL A 125 14.39 -2.91 3.66
CA VAL A 125 13.20 -3.29 4.41
C VAL A 125 13.01 -4.79 4.25
N THR A 126 12.25 -5.39 5.15
CA THR A 126 11.97 -6.82 5.08
C THR A 126 10.53 -7.09 4.67
N GLY A 127 9.71 -6.08 4.58
CA GLY A 127 8.33 -6.25 4.16
C GLY A 127 7.82 -5.08 3.35
N ALA A 128 6.97 -5.37 2.37
CA ALA A 128 6.34 -4.36 1.54
C ALA A 128 4.86 -4.68 1.48
N PHE A 129 4.04 -3.78 2.01
CA PHE A 129 2.60 -3.96 2.06
C PHE A 129 1.97 -3.06 1.00
N ILE A 130 1.29 -3.68 0.05
CA ILE A 130 0.70 -2.96 -1.08
C ILE A 130 -0.74 -2.63 -0.71
N ALA A 131 -1.00 -1.36 -0.48
CA ALA A 131 -2.29 -0.92 0.03
C ALA A 131 -2.88 0.16 -0.88
N ILE A 132 -2.92 -0.12 -2.17
CA ILE A 132 -3.45 0.82 -3.15
C ILE A 132 -4.95 0.63 -3.34
N GLY A 133 -5.59 -0.12 -2.45
CA GLY A 133 -7.01 -0.33 -2.45
C GLY A 133 -7.35 -1.73 -2.90
N HIS A 134 -8.64 -1.97 -3.04
CA HIS A 134 -9.13 -3.25 -3.52
C HIS A 134 -9.75 -3.05 -4.89
N GLN A 135 -9.58 -4.04 -5.73
CA GLN A 135 -10.21 -4.04 -7.04
C GLN A 135 -11.44 -4.91 -6.95
N PRO A 136 -12.63 -4.36 -7.20
CA PRO A 136 -13.85 -5.17 -7.18
C PRO A 136 -13.76 -6.25 -8.23
N ASN A 137 -14.31 -7.42 -7.95
CA ASN A 137 -14.29 -8.53 -8.89
C ASN A 137 -15.42 -8.35 -9.89
N THR A 138 -15.35 -7.27 -10.66
CA THR A 138 -16.35 -6.94 -11.64
C THR A 138 -15.76 -6.77 -13.03
N GLU A 139 -14.54 -7.20 -13.24
CA GLU A 139 -13.91 -7.06 -14.54
C GLU A 139 -14.67 -7.75 -15.63
N ILE A 140 -15.38 -8.80 -15.30
CA ILE A 140 -16.13 -9.50 -16.31
C ILE A 140 -17.25 -8.66 -16.88
N PHE A 141 -17.63 -7.58 -16.19
CA PHE A 141 -18.67 -6.70 -16.67
C PHE A 141 -18.13 -5.48 -17.39
N GLN A 142 -16.83 -5.31 -17.44
CA GLN A 142 -16.27 -4.17 -18.12
C GLN A 142 -16.54 -4.29 -19.59
N GLY A 143 -16.91 -3.22 -20.22
CA GLY A 143 -17.31 -3.27 -21.61
C GLY A 143 -18.80 -3.50 -21.80
N GLN A 144 -19.48 -4.00 -20.78
CA GLN A 144 -20.91 -4.16 -20.82
C GLN A 144 -21.60 -3.10 -20.00
N LEU A 145 -21.00 -2.70 -18.90
CA LEU A 145 -21.54 -1.70 -18.03
C LEU A 145 -20.54 -0.61 -17.85
N GLU A 146 -21.03 0.59 -17.61
CA GLU A 146 -20.14 1.66 -17.30
C GLU A 146 -19.68 1.52 -15.89
N MET A 147 -18.38 1.49 -15.69
CA MET A 147 -17.79 1.29 -14.40
C MET A 147 -17.02 2.53 -14.00
N LYS A 148 -16.98 2.80 -12.70
CA LYS A 148 -16.21 3.89 -12.20
C LYS A 148 -15.30 3.36 -11.14
N ASP A 149 -13.99 3.47 -11.34
CA ASP A 149 -13.01 2.96 -10.40
C ASP A 149 -13.18 1.48 -10.13
N GLY A 150 -13.69 0.73 -11.11
CA GLY A 150 -13.89 -0.68 -10.95
C GLY A 150 -15.17 -1.06 -10.25
N TYR A 151 -16.01 -0.10 -9.89
CA TYR A 151 -17.27 -0.38 -9.26
C TYR A 151 -18.41 -0.18 -10.25
N ILE A 152 -19.49 -0.92 -10.06
CA ILE A 152 -20.67 -0.74 -10.85
C ILE A 152 -21.44 0.40 -10.25
N CYS A 153 -21.55 1.50 -10.97
CA CYS A 153 -22.05 2.71 -10.40
C CYS A 153 -23.40 2.63 -9.78
N LEU A 154 -24.30 1.88 -10.38
CA LEU A 154 -25.58 1.87 -9.85
C LEU A 154 -25.74 1.23 -8.57
N LEU A 155 -24.85 0.44 -8.18
CA LEU A 155 -24.97 -0.08 -6.92
C LEU A 155 -24.78 0.81 -5.90
N TYR A 156 -24.63 1.55 -5.98
CA TYR A 156 -24.29 2.17 -4.99
C TYR A 156 -24.59 2.99 -4.39
N THR A 157 -24.91 2.80 -4.13
CA THR A 157 -25.38 3.50 -3.35
C THR A 157 -24.61 3.52 -2.28
N SER A 158 -24.11 2.96 -2.07
CA SER A 158 -23.55 2.97 -1.07
C SER A 158 -22.55 3.33 -0.97
N PRO A 159 -22.18 3.38 -0.51
CA PRO A 159 -21.32 3.88 -0.14
C PRO A 159 -20.18 3.54 -0.34
N SER A 160 -19.76 3.40 -0.51
CA SER A 160 -18.89 3.27 -0.62
C SER A 160 -17.97 3.34 -0.34
N PRO A 161 -17.42 3.13 -0.40
CA PRO A 161 -16.48 2.88 0.03
C PRO A 161 -15.51 3.63 0.01
N ARG A 162 -15.27 3.99 0.08
CA ARG A 162 -14.54 4.61 0.24
C ARG A 162 -13.41 4.46 0.08
N ASP A 163 -12.65 4.40 -0.18
CA ASP A 163 -11.58 4.48 -0.35
C ASP A 163 -11.10 4.21 -0.80
#